data_490d16f85d121f70731c16ad73083730
#
_entry.id   490d16f85d121f70731c16ad73083730
#
_cell.length_a   1.000
_cell.length_b   1.000
_cell.length_c   1.000
_cell.angle_alpha   90.00
_cell.angle_beta   90.00
_cell.angle_gamma   90.00
#
_symmetry.space_group_name_H-M   'P 1'
#
loop_
_entity.id
_entity.type
_entity.pdbx_description
1 polymer ?
#
loop_
_entity_poly.entity_id
_entity_poly.type
_entity_poly.pdbx_seq_one_letter_code
_entity_poly.pdbx_strand_id
1 'polypeptide(L)'
;MTGMRRALPAVLTFVLLVLSSDVSVLSFQLTEGPLVAVGGGDTNDAIVARTLELAGGRRASVAVLAQASALPDAGDSSVEMWKAAGARDAVNVRFGDRAAARHALETATLIWMPGGDQNRFMSAIAGTGLDDLIRSRHAAGVVVGGTSAGAAVLSAVMLTGDADLKSVSAGTTVTAPGLGLWREVIVDQHFLTRQRGNRLISAVLDHPALVGVGIDEGTAVVVRGTTIEAIGKSAVIVIDPRRAAIVKPETGPVAAGTGLAFHVLRSGMTLDLARP
;
A
#
# COMPACT_ATOMS: atom_id res chain seq x y z
N MET A 1 -77.56 -3.68 64.24
CA MET A 1 -76.29 -2.93 64.26
C MET A 1 -75.37 -3.59 63.22
N THR A 2 -75.32 -2.99 62.10
CA THR A 2 -74.77 -3.45 60.80
C THR A 2 -73.33 -3.09 60.70
N GLY A 3 -72.41 -4.06 60.61
CA GLY A 3 -70.99 -3.91 60.38
C GLY A 3 -70.62 -4.08 58.92
N MET A 4 -70.25 -2.99 58.32
CA MET A 4 -69.88 -2.91 56.88
C MET A 4 -68.41 -3.32 56.69
N ARG A 5 -68.17 -4.45 56.03
CA ARG A 5 -66.84 -4.93 55.66
C ARG A 5 -66.42 -4.20 54.36
N ARG A 6 -65.34 -3.41 54.43
CA ARG A 6 -64.71 -2.84 53.27
C ARG A 6 -63.80 -3.85 52.62
N ALA A 7 -63.99 -4.08 51.32
CA ALA A 7 -63.09 -4.86 50.47
C ALA A 7 -61.96 -3.96 49.97
N LEU A 8 -60.73 -4.43 50.12
CA LEU A 8 -59.53 -3.79 49.44
C LEU A 8 -59.44 -4.32 48.00
N PRO A 9 -59.10 -3.48 47.03
CA PRO A 9 -58.81 -3.95 45.69
C PRO A 9 -57.39 -4.51 45.61
N ALA A 10 -57.25 -5.69 45.02
CA ALA A 10 -55.97 -6.29 44.68
C ALA A 10 -55.35 -5.54 43.48
N VAL A 11 -54.19 -4.94 43.71
CA VAL A 11 -53.37 -4.35 42.64
C VAL A 11 -52.56 -5.47 42.00
N LEU A 12 -52.90 -5.81 40.76
CA LEU A 12 -52.17 -6.78 39.94
C LEU A 12 -50.99 -6.07 39.31
N THR A 13 -49.75 -6.26 39.83
CA THR A 13 -48.54 -5.71 39.29
C THR A 13 -48.08 -6.62 38.12
N PHE A 14 -48.22 -6.10 36.89
CA PHE A 14 -47.66 -6.73 35.71
C PHE A 14 -46.18 -6.43 35.64
N VAL A 15 -45.31 -7.40 35.87
CA VAL A 15 -43.88 -7.31 35.64
C VAL A 15 -43.64 -7.60 34.15
N LEU A 16 -43.35 -6.56 33.39
CA LEU A 16 -42.93 -6.65 31.98
C LEU A 16 -41.47 -7.09 31.97
N LEU A 17 -41.22 -8.38 31.68
CA LEU A 17 -39.86 -8.89 31.45
C LEU A 17 -39.43 -8.44 30.06
N VAL A 18 -38.62 -7.38 29.99
CA VAL A 18 -37.93 -6.95 28.75
C VAL A 18 -36.75 -7.91 28.56
N LEU A 19 -36.88 -8.88 27.67
CA LEU A 19 -35.78 -9.68 27.18
C LEU A 19 -34.93 -8.77 26.23
N SER A 20 -33.86 -8.23 26.74
CA SER A 20 -32.82 -7.60 25.91
C SER A 20 -32.10 -8.70 25.15
N SER A 21 -32.46 -8.91 23.90
CA SER A 21 -31.66 -9.69 22.97
C SER A 21 -30.45 -8.82 22.56
N ASP A 22 -29.31 -9.11 23.17
CA ASP A 22 -28.03 -8.60 22.70
C ASP A 22 -27.76 -9.14 21.29
N VAL A 23 -28.21 -8.39 20.27
CA VAL A 23 -27.77 -8.62 18.90
C VAL A 23 -26.34 -8.12 18.82
N SER A 24 -25.38 -9.01 19.04
CA SER A 24 -23.98 -8.77 18.70
C SER A 24 -23.89 -8.55 17.20
N VAL A 25 -23.91 -7.29 16.77
CA VAL A 25 -23.57 -6.92 15.41
C VAL A 25 -22.09 -7.26 15.23
N LEU A 26 -21.81 -8.40 14.61
CA LEU A 26 -20.47 -8.70 14.12
C LEU A 26 -20.16 -7.62 13.08
N SER A 27 -19.45 -6.56 13.48
CA SER A 27 -18.86 -5.63 12.56
C SER A 27 -17.77 -6.39 11.80
N PHE A 28 -18.08 -6.81 10.59
CA PHE A 28 -17.08 -7.25 9.63
C PHE A 28 -16.22 -6.02 9.33
N GLN A 29 -15.12 -5.84 10.06
CA GLN A 29 -14.10 -4.90 9.63
C GLN A 29 -13.51 -5.47 8.34
N LEU A 30 -13.87 -4.87 7.22
CA LEU A 30 -13.18 -5.10 5.96
C LEU A 30 -11.72 -4.71 6.20
N THR A 31 -10.83 -5.70 6.23
CA THR A 31 -9.39 -5.43 6.28
C THR A 31 -8.96 -4.99 4.90
N GLU A 32 -8.18 -3.90 4.85
CA GLU A 32 -7.57 -3.45 3.60
C GLU A 32 -6.84 -4.59 2.90
N GLY A 33 -6.87 -4.60 1.58
CA GLY A 33 -6.19 -5.60 0.76
C GLY A 33 -4.67 -5.56 0.98
N PRO A 34 -3.97 -6.66 0.71
CA PRO A 34 -2.51 -6.64 0.70
C PRO A 34 -1.97 -5.67 -0.35
N LEU A 35 -0.85 -4.98 -0.02
CA LEU A 35 -0.04 -4.28 -1.01
C LEU A 35 1.17 -5.14 -1.40
N VAL A 36 1.61 -5.01 -2.65
CA VAL A 36 2.85 -5.65 -3.13
C VAL A 36 3.71 -4.61 -3.83
N ALA A 37 4.80 -4.21 -3.19
CA ALA A 37 5.75 -3.26 -3.72
C ALA A 37 7.01 -3.99 -4.21
N VAL A 38 7.30 -3.93 -5.52
CA VAL A 38 8.49 -4.56 -6.12
C VAL A 38 9.52 -3.49 -6.46
N GLY A 39 10.77 -3.73 -6.08
CA GLY A 39 11.86 -2.76 -6.24
C GLY A 39 12.30 -2.50 -7.67
N GLY A 40 11.72 -3.20 -8.65
CA GLY A 40 12.10 -3.08 -10.05
C GLY A 40 12.96 -4.26 -10.53
N GLY A 41 13.53 -4.13 -11.72
CA GLY A 41 14.21 -5.25 -12.37
C GLY A 41 13.23 -6.37 -12.71
N ASP A 42 13.65 -7.61 -12.50
CA ASP A 42 12.83 -8.78 -12.75
C ASP A 42 11.78 -9.01 -11.66
N THR A 43 10.51 -9.13 -12.05
CA THR A 43 9.43 -9.61 -11.17
C THR A 43 9.44 -11.14 -11.25
N ASN A 44 10.35 -11.75 -10.50
CA ASN A 44 10.62 -13.21 -10.57
C ASN A 44 9.43 -14.07 -10.12
N ASP A 45 9.52 -15.38 -10.45
CA ASP A 45 8.44 -16.36 -10.21
C ASP A 45 7.95 -16.40 -8.75
N ALA A 46 8.83 -16.23 -7.77
CA ALA A 46 8.43 -16.23 -6.37
C ALA A 46 7.54 -15.02 -6.01
N ILE A 47 7.87 -13.83 -6.56
CA ILE A 47 7.07 -12.62 -6.39
C ILE A 47 5.73 -12.76 -7.11
N VAL A 48 5.75 -13.26 -8.36
CA VAL A 48 4.55 -13.48 -9.18
C VAL A 48 3.62 -14.48 -8.49
N ALA A 49 4.14 -15.65 -8.10
CA ALA A 49 3.37 -16.69 -7.44
C ALA A 49 2.73 -16.19 -6.13
N ARG A 50 3.51 -15.49 -5.30
CA ARG A 50 3.01 -14.94 -4.03
C ARG A 50 1.93 -13.89 -4.24
N THR A 51 2.13 -12.98 -5.21
CA THR A 51 1.14 -11.94 -5.55
C THR A 51 -0.15 -12.56 -6.07
N LEU A 52 -0.04 -13.56 -6.94
CA LEU A 52 -1.19 -14.28 -7.50
C LEU A 52 -1.96 -15.04 -6.41
N GLU A 53 -1.24 -15.72 -5.50
CA GLU A 53 -1.85 -16.39 -4.33
C GLU A 53 -2.70 -15.42 -3.50
N LEU A 54 -2.17 -14.24 -3.19
CA LEU A 54 -2.89 -13.18 -2.46
C LEU A 54 -4.17 -12.74 -3.17
N ALA A 55 -4.13 -12.71 -4.51
CA ALA A 55 -5.25 -12.29 -5.35
C ALA A 55 -6.29 -13.40 -5.63
N GLY A 56 -6.14 -14.59 -5.04
CA GLY A 56 -7.05 -15.72 -5.20
C GLY A 56 -6.55 -16.82 -6.15
N GLY A 57 -5.26 -16.82 -6.50
CA GLY A 57 -4.61 -17.85 -7.32
C GLY A 57 -5.23 -17.92 -8.71
N ARG A 58 -5.63 -19.13 -9.13
CA ARG A 58 -6.25 -19.36 -10.45
C ARG A 58 -7.59 -18.64 -10.68
N ARG A 59 -8.19 -18.07 -9.65
CA ARG A 59 -9.41 -17.23 -9.78
C ARG A 59 -9.10 -15.76 -9.96
N ALA A 60 -7.83 -15.36 -9.89
CA ALA A 60 -7.43 -13.96 -9.98
C ALA A 60 -7.82 -13.36 -11.34
N SER A 61 -8.37 -12.16 -11.28
CA SER A 61 -8.61 -11.27 -12.41
C SER A 61 -7.72 -10.03 -12.22
N VAL A 62 -6.86 -9.76 -13.19
CA VAL A 62 -5.79 -8.76 -13.07
C VAL A 62 -6.07 -7.55 -13.96
N ALA A 63 -6.18 -6.38 -13.36
CA ALA A 63 -6.20 -5.10 -14.08
C ALA A 63 -4.78 -4.51 -14.12
N VAL A 64 -4.16 -4.47 -15.30
CA VAL A 64 -2.82 -3.91 -15.50
C VAL A 64 -2.94 -2.45 -15.90
N LEU A 65 -2.31 -1.55 -15.13
CA LEU A 65 -2.32 -0.09 -15.33
C LEU A 65 -0.94 0.39 -15.76
N ALA A 66 -0.66 0.38 -17.06
CA ALA A 66 0.67 0.61 -17.60
C ALA A 66 0.98 2.07 -17.97
N GLN A 67 0.21 3.04 -17.44
CA GLN A 67 0.31 4.47 -17.79
C GLN A 67 1.62 5.14 -17.36
N ALA A 68 2.42 4.49 -16.52
CA ALA A 68 3.79 4.95 -16.23
C ALA A 68 4.70 4.89 -17.46
N SER A 69 4.46 3.98 -18.40
CA SER A 69 5.25 3.82 -19.61
C SER A 69 4.80 4.77 -20.75
N ALA A 70 5.76 5.16 -21.59
CA ALA A 70 5.49 5.90 -22.82
C ALA A 70 5.23 4.99 -24.03
N LEU A 71 5.51 3.69 -23.90
CA LEU A 71 5.37 2.73 -25.00
C LEU A 71 3.90 2.39 -25.24
N PRO A 72 3.46 2.29 -26.50
CA PRO A 72 2.05 2.04 -26.83
C PRO A 72 1.58 0.64 -26.46
N ASP A 73 2.47 -0.35 -26.41
CA ASP A 73 2.28 -1.75 -26.02
C ASP A 73 2.61 -2.01 -24.55
N ALA A 74 2.89 -0.95 -23.79
CA ALA A 74 3.18 -1.07 -22.38
C ALA A 74 2.02 -1.77 -21.65
N GLY A 75 2.36 -2.73 -20.82
CA GLY A 75 1.41 -3.53 -20.09
C GLY A 75 1.10 -4.88 -20.71
N ASP A 76 1.31 -5.07 -22.01
CA ASP A 76 1.00 -6.35 -22.67
C ASP A 76 1.90 -7.48 -22.15
N SER A 77 3.19 -7.22 -21.92
CA SER A 77 4.10 -8.15 -21.26
C SER A 77 3.67 -8.50 -19.81
N SER A 78 3.12 -7.55 -19.09
CA SER A 78 2.56 -7.82 -17.75
C SER A 78 1.29 -8.67 -17.83
N VAL A 79 0.42 -8.43 -18.83
CA VAL A 79 -0.76 -9.25 -19.08
C VAL A 79 -0.35 -10.69 -19.39
N GLU A 80 0.65 -10.88 -20.27
CA GLU A 80 1.20 -12.20 -20.61
C GLU A 80 1.80 -12.90 -19.38
N MET A 81 2.59 -12.18 -18.58
CA MET A 81 3.17 -12.69 -17.34
C MET A 81 2.09 -13.23 -16.39
N TRP A 82 1.04 -12.46 -16.13
CA TRP A 82 -0.03 -12.88 -15.21
C TRP A 82 -0.82 -14.07 -15.76
N LYS A 83 -1.11 -14.10 -17.07
CA LYS A 83 -1.77 -15.23 -17.71
C LYS A 83 -0.90 -16.50 -17.66
N ALA A 84 0.39 -16.37 -17.97
CA ALA A 84 1.34 -17.48 -17.89
C ALA A 84 1.47 -18.02 -16.46
N ALA A 85 1.37 -17.16 -15.44
CA ALA A 85 1.35 -17.55 -14.03
C ALA A 85 0.04 -18.25 -13.61
N GLY A 86 -0.97 -18.28 -14.47
CA GLY A 86 -2.23 -18.98 -14.23
C GLY A 86 -3.36 -18.12 -13.68
N ALA A 87 -3.31 -16.81 -13.81
CA ALA A 87 -4.46 -15.95 -13.55
C ALA A 87 -5.63 -16.35 -14.47
N ARG A 88 -6.87 -16.26 -13.95
CA ARG A 88 -8.07 -16.52 -14.74
C ARG A 88 -8.17 -15.57 -15.94
N ASP A 89 -7.84 -14.31 -15.69
CA ASP A 89 -7.86 -13.25 -16.69
C ASP A 89 -6.86 -12.13 -16.32
N ALA A 90 -6.36 -11.45 -17.35
CA ALA A 90 -5.55 -10.25 -17.19
C ALA A 90 -5.81 -9.31 -18.37
N VAL A 91 -6.06 -8.03 -18.09
CA VAL A 91 -6.37 -7.02 -19.09
C VAL A 91 -5.50 -5.79 -18.93
N ASN A 92 -5.04 -5.22 -20.07
CA ASN A 92 -4.33 -3.95 -20.11
C ASN A 92 -5.35 -2.80 -20.14
N VAL A 93 -5.45 -2.04 -19.05
CA VAL A 93 -6.45 -1.01 -18.85
C VAL A 93 -6.01 0.30 -19.49
N ARG A 94 -6.83 0.83 -20.39
CA ARG A 94 -6.60 2.12 -21.05
C ARG A 94 -7.48 3.20 -20.42
N PHE A 95 -6.90 4.27 -19.90
CA PHE A 95 -7.67 5.36 -19.25
C PHE A 95 -8.50 6.21 -20.21
N GLY A 96 -8.26 6.10 -21.52
CA GLY A 96 -9.09 6.76 -22.56
C GLY A 96 -10.50 6.25 -22.64
N ASP A 97 -10.72 4.95 -22.39
CA ASP A 97 -12.05 4.36 -22.23
C ASP A 97 -12.41 4.24 -20.74
N ARG A 98 -13.09 5.26 -20.23
CA ARG A 98 -13.44 5.36 -18.80
C ARG A 98 -14.37 4.27 -18.33
N ALA A 99 -15.31 3.85 -19.16
CA ALA A 99 -16.29 2.82 -18.80
C ALA A 99 -15.60 1.46 -18.70
N ALA A 100 -14.79 1.09 -19.68
CA ALA A 100 -14.02 -0.14 -19.66
C ALA A 100 -12.97 -0.15 -18.51
N ALA A 101 -12.28 0.98 -18.28
CA ALA A 101 -11.32 1.09 -17.19
C ALA A 101 -11.99 0.92 -15.81
N ARG A 102 -13.11 1.56 -15.58
CA ARG A 102 -13.90 1.40 -14.35
C ARG A 102 -14.33 -0.05 -14.16
N HIS A 103 -14.92 -0.65 -15.18
CA HIS A 103 -15.38 -2.04 -15.12
C HIS A 103 -14.23 -3.01 -14.80
N ALA A 104 -13.07 -2.84 -15.44
CA ALA A 104 -11.90 -3.66 -15.18
C ALA A 104 -11.42 -3.54 -13.72
N LEU A 105 -11.38 -2.33 -13.14
CA LEU A 105 -11.02 -2.11 -11.75
C LEU A 105 -12.08 -2.66 -10.78
N GLU A 106 -13.37 -2.53 -11.09
CA GLU A 106 -14.46 -3.03 -10.24
C GLU A 106 -14.49 -4.56 -10.15
N THR A 107 -14.04 -5.26 -11.20
CA THR A 107 -14.05 -6.73 -11.27
C THR A 107 -12.70 -7.37 -10.91
N ALA A 108 -11.62 -6.58 -10.84
CA ALA A 108 -10.29 -7.07 -10.52
C ALA A 108 -10.18 -7.59 -9.08
N THR A 109 -9.37 -8.63 -8.89
CA THR A 109 -8.86 -9.09 -7.59
C THR A 109 -7.40 -8.71 -7.38
N LEU A 110 -6.71 -8.29 -8.45
CA LEU A 110 -5.39 -7.70 -8.44
C LEU A 110 -5.37 -6.47 -9.35
N ILE A 111 -4.94 -5.35 -8.82
CA ILE A 111 -4.60 -4.14 -9.59
C ILE A 111 -3.07 -4.05 -9.63
N TRP A 112 -2.51 -4.10 -10.85
CA TRP A 112 -1.06 -4.15 -11.04
C TRP A 112 -0.55 -2.96 -11.85
N MET A 113 0.46 -2.27 -11.33
CA MET A 113 1.09 -1.09 -11.93
C MET A 113 2.54 -1.42 -12.32
N PRO A 114 2.84 -1.62 -13.61
CA PRO A 114 4.21 -1.81 -14.11
C PRO A 114 5.09 -0.57 -13.92
N GLY A 115 6.38 -0.75 -14.24
CA GLY A 115 7.38 0.31 -14.20
C GLY A 115 7.23 1.36 -15.28
N GLY A 116 8.06 2.41 -15.17
CA GLY A 116 8.10 3.57 -16.05
C GLY A 116 8.41 4.85 -15.27
N ASP A 117 7.67 5.91 -15.54
CA ASP A 117 7.73 7.19 -14.83
C ASP A 117 6.50 7.36 -13.93
N GLN A 118 6.71 7.43 -12.63
CA GLN A 118 5.66 7.59 -11.63
C GLN A 118 4.90 8.91 -11.76
N ASN A 119 5.57 9.99 -12.19
CA ASN A 119 4.91 11.29 -12.43
C ASN A 119 3.95 11.20 -13.62
N ARG A 120 4.35 10.47 -14.68
CA ARG A 120 3.49 10.18 -15.83
C ARG A 120 2.25 9.42 -15.41
N PHE A 121 2.40 8.38 -14.58
CA PHE A 121 1.26 7.63 -14.05
C PHE A 121 0.29 8.52 -13.29
N MET A 122 0.81 9.30 -12.32
CA MET A 122 -0.02 10.21 -11.51
C MET A 122 -0.69 11.29 -12.36
N SER A 123 0.00 11.83 -13.37
CA SER A 123 -0.59 12.77 -14.33
C SER A 123 -1.70 12.14 -15.18
N ALA A 124 -1.51 10.89 -15.61
CA ALA A 124 -2.49 10.19 -16.44
C ALA A 124 -3.78 9.83 -15.66
N ILE A 125 -3.68 9.55 -14.36
CA ILE A 125 -4.82 9.19 -13.53
C ILE A 125 -5.56 10.40 -12.96
N ALA A 126 -4.90 11.55 -12.88
CA ALA A 126 -5.46 12.77 -12.30
C ALA A 126 -6.78 13.18 -12.97
N GLY A 127 -7.79 13.51 -12.16
CA GLY A 127 -9.12 13.92 -12.64
C GLY A 127 -9.93 12.82 -13.33
N THR A 128 -9.45 11.57 -13.26
CA THR A 128 -10.20 10.43 -13.86
C THR A 128 -11.21 9.82 -12.90
N GLY A 129 -11.04 10.00 -11.58
CA GLY A 129 -11.77 9.30 -10.52
C GLY A 129 -11.40 7.82 -10.39
N LEU A 130 -10.41 7.33 -11.18
CA LEU A 130 -9.94 5.94 -11.08
C LEU A 130 -9.01 5.75 -9.87
N ASP A 131 -8.32 6.80 -9.44
CA ASP A 131 -7.53 6.81 -8.23
C ASP A 131 -8.38 6.59 -6.97
N ASP A 132 -9.54 7.26 -6.86
CA ASP A 132 -10.52 7.01 -5.79
C ASP A 132 -11.07 5.59 -5.85
N LEU A 133 -11.34 5.08 -7.05
CA LEU A 133 -11.78 3.70 -7.24
C LEU A 133 -10.71 2.70 -6.79
N ILE A 134 -9.43 2.91 -7.13
CA ILE A 134 -8.33 2.05 -6.66
C ILE A 134 -8.27 2.05 -5.12
N ARG A 135 -8.33 3.21 -4.48
CA ARG A 135 -8.37 3.32 -3.01
C ARG A 135 -9.55 2.57 -2.40
N SER A 136 -10.74 2.74 -2.98
CA SER A 136 -11.95 2.05 -2.54
C SER A 136 -11.84 0.53 -2.71
N ARG A 137 -11.27 0.06 -3.84
CA ARG A 137 -11.08 -1.38 -4.08
C ARG A 137 -10.06 -1.99 -3.11
N HIS A 138 -8.97 -1.28 -2.81
CA HIS A 138 -7.99 -1.68 -1.80
C HIS A 138 -8.65 -1.77 -0.41
N ALA A 139 -9.40 -0.75 -0.01
CA ALA A 139 -10.14 -0.75 1.26
C ALA A 139 -11.18 -1.89 1.34
N ALA A 140 -11.66 -2.38 0.19
CA ALA A 140 -12.55 -3.54 0.09
C ALA A 140 -11.82 -4.90 0.01
N GLY A 141 -10.50 -4.94 0.23
CA GLY A 141 -9.73 -6.18 0.29
C GLY A 141 -9.03 -6.59 -1.02
N VAL A 142 -9.09 -5.79 -2.07
CA VAL A 142 -8.40 -6.09 -3.35
C VAL A 142 -6.90 -5.88 -3.21
N VAL A 143 -6.12 -6.82 -3.74
CA VAL A 143 -4.66 -6.70 -3.79
C VAL A 143 -4.27 -5.59 -4.77
N VAL A 144 -3.41 -4.67 -4.32
CA VAL A 144 -2.83 -3.64 -5.19
C VAL A 144 -1.31 -3.75 -5.15
N GLY A 145 -0.68 -3.74 -6.30
CA GLY A 145 0.78 -3.82 -6.34
C GLY A 145 1.36 -3.22 -7.60
N GLY A 146 2.67 -3.12 -7.59
CA GLY A 146 3.40 -2.63 -8.74
C GLY A 146 4.90 -2.78 -8.60
N THR A 147 5.60 -2.56 -9.71
CA THR A 147 7.05 -2.63 -9.78
C THR A 147 7.65 -1.29 -10.15
N SER A 148 8.80 -0.95 -9.58
CA SER A 148 9.54 0.29 -9.88
C SER A 148 8.64 1.53 -9.67
N ALA A 149 8.31 2.28 -10.71
CA ALA A 149 7.37 3.40 -10.64
C ALA A 149 6.02 3.00 -10.03
N GLY A 150 5.51 1.80 -10.37
CA GLY A 150 4.28 1.26 -9.80
C GLY A 150 4.36 0.97 -8.30
N ALA A 151 5.54 0.67 -7.75
CA ALA A 151 5.75 0.57 -6.30
C ALA A 151 5.82 1.96 -5.65
N ALA A 152 6.49 2.92 -6.30
CA ALA A 152 6.62 4.28 -5.78
C ALA A 152 5.27 4.97 -5.59
N VAL A 153 4.33 4.80 -6.54
CA VAL A 153 3.01 5.44 -6.46
C VAL A 153 2.12 4.92 -5.34
N LEU A 154 2.47 3.80 -4.69
CA LEU A 154 1.72 3.29 -3.52
C LEU A 154 1.80 4.24 -2.32
N SER A 155 2.91 4.95 -2.16
CA SER A 155 3.13 5.91 -1.06
C SER A 155 2.19 7.12 -1.17
N ALA A 156 1.93 7.78 -0.03
CA ALA A 156 1.29 9.09 -0.02
C ALA A 156 2.29 10.19 -0.41
N VAL A 157 3.51 10.11 0.11
CA VAL A 157 4.66 10.93 -0.27
C VAL A 157 5.55 10.07 -1.16
N MET A 158 5.54 10.33 -2.45
CA MET A 158 6.23 9.55 -3.47
C MET A 158 7.54 10.24 -3.85
N LEU A 159 8.65 9.51 -3.78
CA LEU A 159 9.94 10.00 -4.28
C LEU A 159 9.90 10.12 -5.81
N THR A 160 10.36 11.26 -6.32
CA THR A 160 10.48 11.55 -7.76
C THR A 160 11.85 12.08 -8.07
N GLY A 161 12.20 12.12 -9.37
CA GLY A 161 13.46 12.66 -9.82
C GLY A 161 14.70 11.88 -9.40
N ASP A 162 15.84 12.41 -9.80
CA ASP A 162 17.14 11.90 -9.43
C ASP A 162 17.59 12.51 -8.09
N ALA A 163 18.34 11.73 -7.32
CA ALA A 163 18.86 12.16 -6.04
C ALA A 163 20.36 12.46 -6.16
N ASP A 164 20.86 13.35 -5.31
CA ASP A 164 22.28 13.37 -5.02
C ASP A 164 22.64 12.12 -4.20
N LEU A 165 23.27 11.16 -4.87
CA LEU A 165 23.70 9.91 -4.26
C LEU A 165 24.94 10.06 -3.38
N LYS A 166 25.57 11.23 -3.35
CA LYS A 166 26.85 11.49 -2.66
C LYS A 166 26.66 12.21 -1.33
N SER A 167 25.50 12.77 -1.07
CA SER A 167 25.24 13.54 0.15
C SER A 167 23.96 13.13 0.85
N VAL A 168 23.91 13.39 2.15
CA VAL A 168 22.68 13.37 2.95
C VAL A 168 22.30 14.82 3.19
N SER A 169 21.20 15.28 2.60
CA SER A 169 20.86 16.70 2.54
C SER A 169 19.41 16.93 2.92
N ALA A 170 19.15 18.00 3.67
CA ALA A 170 17.81 18.43 4.05
C ALA A 170 17.15 19.22 2.89
N GLY A 171 15.86 19.01 2.66
CA GLY A 171 15.06 19.76 1.69
C GLY A 171 15.46 19.55 0.24
N THR A 172 16.25 18.53 -0.07
CA THR A 172 16.74 18.28 -1.43
C THR A 172 16.03 17.11 -2.12
N THR A 173 15.28 16.33 -1.38
CA THR A 173 14.50 15.22 -1.96
C THR A 173 13.29 15.76 -2.71
N VAL A 174 13.19 15.38 -3.99
CA VAL A 174 12.04 15.76 -4.80
C VAL A 174 10.93 14.74 -4.58
N THR A 175 9.81 15.22 -4.07
CA THR A 175 8.63 14.39 -3.77
C THR A 175 7.39 14.93 -4.47
N ALA A 176 6.40 14.05 -4.66
CA ALA A 176 5.08 14.39 -5.16
C ALA A 176 4.01 13.51 -4.47
N PRO A 177 2.73 13.89 -4.53
CA PRO A 177 1.66 13.02 -4.08
C PRO A 177 1.59 11.73 -4.90
N GLY A 178 1.50 10.56 -4.22
CA GLY A 178 1.18 9.28 -4.83
C GLY A 178 -0.29 8.90 -4.58
N LEU A 179 -0.62 7.60 -4.73
CA LEU A 179 -1.98 7.09 -4.51
C LEU A 179 -2.40 7.07 -3.03
N GLY A 180 -1.45 7.13 -2.10
CA GLY A 180 -1.73 7.13 -0.66
C GLY A 180 -2.33 5.82 -0.15
N LEU A 181 -1.98 4.70 -0.75
CA LEU A 181 -2.36 3.35 -0.31
C LEU A 181 -1.48 2.88 0.86
N TRP A 182 -0.22 3.27 0.87
CA TRP A 182 0.73 3.03 1.96
C TRP A 182 1.18 4.38 2.55
N ARG A 183 0.36 4.91 3.44
CA ARG A 183 0.43 6.32 3.88
C ARG A 183 1.62 6.64 4.76
N GLU A 184 2.06 5.67 5.58
CA GLU A 184 3.10 5.84 6.59
C GLU A 184 4.50 5.58 6.05
N VAL A 185 4.61 5.30 4.73
CA VAL A 185 5.86 4.83 4.12
C VAL A 185 6.23 5.64 2.89
N ILE A 186 7.52 5.92 2.76
CA ILE A 186 8.17 6.37 1.53
C ILE A 186 8.86 5.16 0.91
N VAL A 187 8.41 4.75 -0.29
CA VAL A 187 9.04 3.66 -1.05
C VAL A 187 10.15 4.21 -1.92
N ASP A 188 11.33 3.60 -1.82
CA ASP A 188 12.44 3.80 -2.76
C ASP A 188 12.79 2.48 -3.47
N GLN A 189 12.73 2.48 -4.77
CA GLN A 189 12.90 1.30 -5.62
C GLN A 189 14.28 1.27 -6.30
N HIS A 190 14.71 0.12 -6.87
CA HIS A 190 16.07 -0.14 -7.38
C HIS A 190 17.17 0.23 -6.37
N PHE A 191 16.91 -0.03 -5.12
CA PHE A 191 17.50 0.69 -4.00
C PHE A 191 19.02 0.48 -3.90
N LEU A 192 19.47 -0.77 -3.76
CA LEU A 192 20.91 -1.08 -3.67
C LEU A 192 21.57 -0.99 -5.04
N THR A 193 20.90 -1.51 -6.07
CA THR A 193 21.39 -1.51 -7.46
C THR A 193 21.75 -0.09 -7.93
N ARG A 194 20.95 0.92 -7.55
CA ARG A 194 21.20 2.32 -7.89
C ARG A 194 21.79 3.15 -6.75
N GLN A 195 22.29 2.52 -5.67
CA GLN A 195 22.96 3.15 -4.54
C GLN A 195 22.15 4.29 -3.89
N ARG A 196 20.84 4.10 -3.72
CA ARG A 196 19.88 5.14 -3.29
C ARG A 196 19.84 5.39 -1.78
N GLY A 197 20.79 4.84 -1.00
CA GLY A 197 20.83 4.98 0.46
C GLY A 197 20.77 6.42 0.95
N ASN A 198 21.60 7.31 0.40
CA ASN A 198 21.64 8.73 0.79
C ASN A 198 20.31 9.44 0.47
N ARG A 199 19.66 9.08 -0.65
CA ARG A 199 18.36 9.63 -1.01
C ARG A 199 17.28 9.26 0.00
N LEU A 200 17.19 7.99 0.38
CA LEU A 200 16.19 7.55 1.34
C LEU A 200 16.44 8.11 2.73
N ILE A 201 17.72 8.19 3.17
CA ILE A 201 18.08 8.84 4.43
C ILE A 201 17.66 10.31 4.41
N SER A 202 17.96 11.05 3.34
CA SER A 202 17.54 12.46 3.21
C SER A 202 16.02 12.59 3.27
N ALA A 203 15.29 11.72 2.56
CA ALA A 203 13.83 11.73 2.54
C ALA A 203 13.20 11.50 3.93
N VAL A 204 13.70 10.54 4.70
CA VAL A 204 13.15 10.30 6.04
C VAL A 204 13.55 11.38 7.05
N LEU A 205 14.67 12.05 6.86
CA LEU A 205 15.05 13.22 7.67
C LEU A 205 14.15 14.43 7.35
N ASP A 206 13.75 14.59 6.10
CA ASP A 206 12.78 15.62 5.68
C ASP A 206 11.34 15.29 6.15
N HIS A 207 10.99 14.00 6.23
CA HIS A 207 9.66 13.49 6.58
C HIS A 207 9.71 12.54 7.80
N PRO A 208 10.06 13.03 9.01
CA PRO A 208 10.36 12.18 10.16
C PRO A 208 9.17 11.39 10.73
N ALA A 209 7.96 11.65 10.26
CA ALA A 209 6.78 10.85 10.59
C ALA A 209 6.63 9.61 9.70
N LEU A 210 7.43 9.47 8.63
CA LEU A 210 7.31 8.40 7.65
C LEU A 210 8.50 7.44 7.74
N VAL A 211 8.22 6.15 7.52
CA VAL A 211 9.24 5.10 7.44
C VAL A 211 9.74 5.00 6.00
N GLY A 212 11.05 4.98 5.81
CA GLY A 212 11.68 4.74 4.53
C GLY A 212 11.79 3.23 4.26
N VAL A 213 11.30 2.77 3.12
CA VAL A 213 11.44 1.37 2.68
C VAL A 213 12.12 1.32 1.32
N GLY A 214 13.41 0.97 1.35
CA GLY A 214 14.25 0.76 0.18
C GLY A 214 14.14 -0.68 -0.30
N ILE A 215 13.66 -0.90 -1.52
CA ILE A 215 13.43 -2.23 -2.09
C ILE A 215 14.35 -2.40 -3.29
N ASP A 216 15.20 -3.42 -3.28
CA ASP A 216 16.13 -3.65 -4.37
C ASP A 216 15.51 -4.44 -5.52
N GLU A 217 16.20 -4.50 -6.67
CA GLU A 217 15.76 -5.24 -7.86
C GLU A 217 15.53 -6.72 -7.59
N GLY A 218 14.53 -7.30 -8.24
CA GLY A 218 14.15 -8.71 -8.05
C GLY A 218 13.67 -9.05 -6.65
N THR A 219 13.28 -8.03 -5.87
CA THR A 219 12.84 -8.14 -4.48
C THR A 219 11.54 -7.38 -4.30
N ALA A 220 10.69 -7.84 -3.40
CA ALA A 220 9.42 -7.22 -3.10
C ALA A 220 9.11 -7.22 -1.60
N VAL A 221 8.20 -6.35 -1.22
CA VAL A 221 7.55 -6.32 0.08
C VAL A 221 6.07 -6.62 -0.10
N VAL A 222 5.56 -7.59 0.64
CA VAL A 222 4.13 -7.80 0.84
C VAL A 222 3.72 -7.10 2.12
N VAL A 223 2.71 -6.24 2.04
CA VAL A 223 2.19 -5.47 3.19
C VAL A 223 0.82 -6.02 3.58
N ARG A 224 0.62 -6.28 4.86
CA ARG A 224 -0.67 -6.64 5.46
C ARG A 224 -0.85 -5.86 6.76
N GLY A 225 -1.72 -4.87 6.75
CA GLY A 225 -1.82 -3.94 7.88
C GLY A 225 -0.46 -3.27 8.11
N THR A 226 0.08 -3.42 9.31
CA THR A 226 1.40 -2.86 9.69
C THR A 226 2.57 -3.81 9.44
N THR A 227 2.30 -5.07 9.10
CA THR A 227 3.34 -6.08 8.89
C THR A 227 3.79 -6.11 7.44
N ILE A 228 5.10 -6.09 7.24
CA ILE A 228 5.76 -6.29 5.95
C ILE A 228 6.47 -7.64 5.92
N GLU A 229 6.42 -8.32 4.78
CA GLU A 229 7.15 -9.57 4.47
C GLU A 229 8.05 -9.32 3.27
N ALA A 230 9.35 -9.56 3.41
CA ALA A 230 10.30 -9.47 2.30
C ALA A 230 10.32 -10.78 1.50
N ILE A 231 10.28 -10.68 0.17
CA ILE A 231 10.39 -11.81 -0.76
C ILE A 231 11.32 -11.45 -1.93
N GLY A 232 12.00 -12.42 -2.50
CA GLY A 232 12.84 -12.22 -3.69
C GLY A 232 14.32 -12.50 -3.47
N LYS A 233 15.17 -11.88 -4.31
CA LYS A 233 16.58 -12.26 -4.47
C LYS A 233 17.56 -11.42 -3.65
N SER A 234 17.20 -10.16 -3.33
CA SER A 234 18.07 -9.20 -2.66
C SER A 234 17.50 -8.78 -1.29
N ALA A 235 17.77 -7.57 -0.85
CA ALA A 235 17.37 -7.08 0.46
C ALA A 235 16.32 -5.96 0.38
N VAL A 236 15.58 -5.85 1.46
CA VAL A 236 14.75 -4.69 1.80
C VAL A 236 15.43 -3.95 2.95
N ILE A 237 15.63 -2.67 2.79
CA ILE A 237 16.18 -1.79 3.82
C ILE A 237 15.05 -0.95 4.40
N VAL A 238 14.89 -0.97 5.72
CA VAL A 238 13.90 -0.13 6.41
C VAL A 238 14.66 0.87 7.29
N ILE A 239 14.32 2.15 7.14
CA ILE A 239 14.86 3.25 7.94
C ILE A 239 13.70 3.92 8.65
N ASP A 240 13.64 3.79 9.97
CA ASP A 240 12.59 4.35 10.80
C ASP A 240 13.10 5.54 11.62
N PRO A 241 12.70 6.77 11.27
CA PRO A 241 13.12 7.98 11.97
C PRO A 241 12.18 8.37 13.14
N ARG A 242 11.06 7.67 13.35
CA ARG A 242 9.97 8.11 14.24
C ARG A 242 10.37 8.28 15.71
N ARG A 243 11.47 7.64 16.15
CA ARG A 243 12.07 7.82 17.48
C ARG A 243 13.41 8.55 17.44
N ALA A 244 13.82 9.01 16.27
CA ALA A 244 15.10 9.69 16.11
C ALA A 244 15.04 11.14 16.61
N ALA A 245 16.16 11.62 17.13
CA ALA A 245 16.38 13.03 17.32
C ALA A 245 16.94 13.63 16.03
N ILE A 246 16.10 14.42 15.34
CA ILE A 246 16.45 15.03 14.06
C ILE A 246 16.77 16.50 14.28
N VAL A 247 17.91 16.92 13.79
CA VAL A 247 18.39 18.30 13.85
C VAL A 247 18.30 18.89 12.45
N LYS A 248 17.45 19.93 12.32
CA LYS A 248 17.39 20.70 11.07
C LYS A 248 18.63 21.60 10.99
N PRO A 249 19.25 21.71 9.80
CA PRO A 249 20.42 22.55 9.66
C PRO A 249 20.03 24.03 9.85
N GLU A 250 20.81 24.75 10.65
CA GLU A 250 20.70 26.22 10.75
C GLU A 250 21.29 26.92 9.52
N THR A 251 22.34 26.31 8.97
CA THR A 251 23.03 26.79 7.76
C THR A 251 23.52 25.59 6.93
N GLY A 252 23.45 25.72 5.61
CA GLY A 252 23.90 24.67 4.68
C GLY A 252 22.90 23.49 4.55
N PRO A 253 23.21 22.56 3.66
CA PRO A 253 22.26 21.51 3.27
C PRO A 253 22.32 20.24 4.13
N VAL A 254 23.32 20.09 5.03
CA VAL A 254 23.57 18.81 5.72
C VAL A 254 22.49 18.54 6.74
N ALA A 255 21.72 17.46 6.53
CA ALA A 255 20.78 16.95 7.50
C ALA A 255 21.47 16.10 8.55
N ALA A 256 20.95 16.10 9.78
CA ALA A 256 21.49 15.30 10.88
C ALA A 256 20.36 14.62 11.67
N GLY A 257 20.64 13.42 12.15
CA GLY A 257 19.72 12.68 13.01
C GLY A 257 20.46 11.57 13.75
N THR A 258 20.01 11.28 14.97
CA THR A 258 20.52 10.18 15.78
C THR A 258 19.39 9.28 16.24
N GLY A 259 19.64 7.98 16.42
CA GLY A 259 18.64 7.04 16.88
C GLY A 259 17.65 6.59 15.78
N LEU A 260 18.00 6.73 14.50
CA LEU A 260 17.24 6.08 13.43
C LEU A 260 17.34 4.56 13.58
N ALA A 261 16.21 3.87 13.60
CA ALA A 261 16.21 2.42 13.51
C ALA A 261 16.50 1.99 12.07
N PHE A 262 17.39 1.00 11.92
CA PHE A 262 17.81 0.49 10.62
C PHE A 262 17.65 -1.03 10.58
N HIS A 263 16.87 -1.54 9.61
CA HIS A 263 16.65 -2.96 9.45
C HIS A 263 17.04 -3.40 8.04
N VAL A 264 17.60 -4.60 7.96
CA VAL A 264 17.89 -5.30 6.70
C VAL A 264 17.11 -6.59 6.67
N LEU A 265 16.16 -6.71 5.74
CA LEU A 265 15.34 -7.89 5.61
C LEU A 265 15.73 -8.65 4.34
N ARG A 266 15.86 -9.97 4.46
CA ARG A 266 15.96 -10.90 3.34
C ARG A 266 14.65 -11.66 3.17
N SER A 267 14.53 -12.37 2.07
CA SER A 267 13.36 -13.20 1.77
C SER A 267 12.96 -14.11 2.94
N GLY A 268 11.66 -14.11 3.26
CA GLY A 268 11.06 -14.83 4.37
C GLY A 268 11.09 -14.10 5.73
N MET A 269 11.76 -12.96 5.84
CA MET A 269 11.70 -12.15 7.06
C MET A 269 10.50 -11.22 7.05
N THR A 270 9.96 -10.98 8.25
CA THR A 270 8.86 -10.04 8.50
C THR A 270 9.28 -8.97 9.49
N LEU A 271 8.65 -7.80 9.40
CA LEU A 271 8.81 -6.69 10.33
C LEU A 271 7.45 -6.04 10.57
N ASP A 272 7.12 -5.76 11.82
CA ASP A 272 5.94 -4.98 12.18
C ASP A 272 6.30 -3.49 12.30
N LEU A 273 5.84 -2.69 11.37
CA LEU A 273 6.10 -1.23 11.34
C LEU A 273 5.33 -0.45 12.41
N ALA A 274 4.36 -1.06 13.11
CA ALA A 274 3.73 -0.42 14.27
C ALA A 274 4.64 -0.35 15.49
N ARG A 275 5.75 -1.10 15.48
CA ARG A 275 6.70 -1.19 16.58
C ARG A 275 8.03 -0.53 16.20
N PRO A 276 8.13 0.80 16.31
CA PRO A 276 9.35 1.52 15.98
C PRO A 276 10.48 1.28 16.99
#